data_86be9a1c5e4546aa744b854ff58b97c6
#
_entry.id   86be9a1c5e4546aa744b854ff58b97c6
#
_cell.length_a   1.000
_cell.length_b   1.000
_cell.length_c   1.000
_cell.angle_alpha   90.00
_cell.angle_beta   90.00
_cell.angle_gamma   90.00
#
_symmetry.space_group_name_H-M   'P 1'
#
loop_
_entity.id
_entity.type
_entity.pdbx_description
1 polymer ?
#
loop_
_entity_poly.entity_id
_entity_poly.type
_entity_poly.pdbx_seq_one_letter_code
_entity_poly.pdbx_strand_id
1 'polypeptide(L)'
;MVLPVCDHYSGVEVRMRKSLQLQAEMTQEFGACVFDVTLDCEDGAPVGGEIEHAHLVKEMTSSAAPEARLAVRVHPVDHPSFFDDVDLILGRVHSRLRHVMIPKVESVADVETATRALDQAGALNLPLHVLIESPAAVHRAFEIAAHPRVQSLSFGLMDFVSAHGGAIPASGMGVQGQFTHPLVLRAKLEIASACHANGKVPSHCVVTEFSDLNAIKVAATKASRE
;
A
#
# COMPACT_ATOMS: atom_id res chain seq x y z
N MET A 1 -14.90 5.51 -7.42
CA MET A 1 -14.75 6.14 -6.07
C MET A 1 -13.43 6.90 -6.09
N VAL A 2 -13.41 8.15 -5.67
CA VAL A 2 -12.17 8.93 -5.61
C VAL A 2 -11.39 8.48 -4.38
N LEU A 3 -10.10 8.14 -4.56
CA LEU A 3 -9.19 7.83 -3.46
C LEU A 3 -8.79 9.13 -2.74
N PRO A 4 -8.55 9.10 -1.42
CA PRO A 4 -7.97 10.24 -0.71
C PRO A 4 -6.51 10.47 -1.16
N VAL A 5 -5.97 11.63 -0.81
CA VAL A 5 -4.62 12.05 -1.26
C VAL A 5 -3.48 11.25 -0.66
N CYS A 6 -3.74 10.49 0.40
CA CYS A 6 -2.71 9.75 1.12
C CYS A 6 -3.26 8.42 1.63
N ASP A 7 -2.40 7.43 1.72
CA ASP A 7 -2.60 6.19 2.44
C ASP A 7 -1.51 6.07 3.51
N HIS A 8 -1.92 5.93 4.77
CA HIS A 8 -1.02 5.83 5.90
C HIS A 8 -1.06 4.42 6.49
N TYR A 9 0.03 3.70 6.43
CA TYR A 9 0.10 2.34 6.95
C TYR A 9 1.15 2.16 8.04
N SER A 10 0.80 1.33 9.02
CA SER A 10 1.66 0.88 10.10
C SER A 10 1.16 -0.45 10.68
N GLY A 11 2.08 -1.27 11.21
CA GLY A 11 1.79 -2.56 11.82
C GLY A 11 1.99 -2.58 13.34
N VAL A 12 2.43 -1.48 13.97
CA VAL A 12 2.59 -1.41 15.43
C VAL A 12 1.30 -0.90 16.05
N GLU A 13 0.70 -1.65 16.99
CA GLU A 13 -0.61 -1.36 17.58
C GLU A 13 -0.81 0.11 17.99
N VAL A 14 0.14 0.67 18.75
CA VAL A 14 0.05 2.06 19.22
C VAL A 14 -0.03 3.05 18.06
N ARG A 15 0.71 2.78 16.97
CA ARG A 15 0.69 3.62 15.76
C ARG A 15 -0.59 3.41 14.95
N MET A 16 -1.06 2.18 14.82
CA MET A 16 -2.35 1.88 14.17
C MET A 16 -3.50 2.61 14.85
N ARG A 17 -3.60 2.53 16.19
CA ARG A 17 -4.61 3.25 16.97
C ARG A 17 -4.48 4.77 16.81
N LYS A 18 -3.25 5.30 16.82
CA LYS A 18 -3.02 6.74 16.61
C LYS A 18 -3.42 7.19 15.21
N SER A 19 -3.18 6.37 14.18
CA SER A 19 -3.59 6.67 12.80
C SER A 19 -5.11 6.79 12.68
N LEU A 20 -5.85 5.88 13.30
CA LEU A 20 -7.33 5.94 13.32
C LEU A 20 -7.85 7.17 14.06
N GLN A 21 -7.23 7.51 15.19
CA GLN A 21 -7.54 8.74 15.92
C GLN A 21 -7.31 9.98 15.06
N LEU A 22 -6.15 10.09 14.41
CA LEU A 22 -5.82 11.22 13.54
C LEU A 22 -6.74 11.30 12.33
N GLN A 23 -7.12 10.17 11.73
CA GLN A 23 -8.10 10.16 10.65
C GLN A 23 -9.43 10.78 11.08
N ALA A 24 -9.94 10.40 12.26
CA ALA A 24 -11.18 10.94 12.80
C ALA A 24 -11.07 12.45 13.09
N GLU A 25 -9.99 12.88 13.77
CA GLU A 25 -9.72 14.28 14.09
C GLU A 25 -9.63 15.14 12.81
N MET A 26 -8.84 14.71 11.83
CA MET A 26 -8.68 15.45 10.57
C MET A 26 -9.93 15.40 9.70
N THR A 27 -10.70 14.32 9.73
CA THR A 27 -12.00 14.27 9.05
C THR A 27 -12.97 15.31 9.62
N GLN A 28 -12.96 15.49 10.92
CA GLN A 28 -13.76 16.53 11.57
C GLN A 28 -13.26 17.94 11.22
N GLU A 29 -11.94 18.14 11.21
CA GLU A 29 -11.32 19.44 10.92
C GLU A 29 -11.57 19.89 9.47
N PHE A 30 -11.38 18.97 8.51
CA PHE A 30 -11.49 19.29 7.08
C PHE A 30 -12.87 19.04 6.46
N GLY A 31 -13.78 18.45 7.22
CA GLY A 31 -15.11 18.08 6.72
C GLY A 31 -15.10 16.91 5.70
N ALA A 32 -13.96 16.27 5.50
CA ALA A 32 -13.78 15.11 4.60
C ALA A 32 -12.60 14.27 5.05
N CYS A 33 -12.67 12.94 4.80
CA CYS A 33 -11.54 12.06 5.05
C CYS A 33 -10.41 12.31 4.04
N VAL A 34 -9.24 12.67 4.53
CA VAL A 34 -8.08 13.08 3.71
C VAL A 34 -7.06 11.97 3.49
N PHE A 35 -7.12 10.86 4.23
CA PHE A 35 -6.26 9.70 4.04
C PHE A 35 -6.95 8.39 4.43
N ASP A 36 -6.55 7.30 3.78
CA ASP A 36 -6.88 5.96 4.19
C ASP A 36 -5.92 5.49 5.29
N VAL A 37 -6.37 4.59 6.16
CA VAL A 37 -5.52 3.92 7.16
C VAL A 37 -5.40 2.46 6.79
N THR A 38 -4.21 2.03 6.41
CA THR A 38 -3.89 0.64 6.14
C THR A 38 -3.22 0.00 7.35
N LEU A 39 -3.89 -0.98 7.94
CA LEU A 39 -3.35 -1.81 9.02
C LEU A 39 -2.40 -2.85 8.40
N ASP A 40 -1.19 -2.92 8.90
CA ASP A 40 -0.11 -3.64 8.24
C ASP A 40 0.23 -4.95 8.94
N CYS A 41 0.16 -6.06 8.21
CA CYS A 41 0.57 -7.39 8.69
C CYS A 41 1.96 -7.80 8.20
N GLU A 42 2.63 -6.97 7.40
CA GLU A 42 3.89 -7.29 6.72
C GLU A 42 5.06 -6.52 7.36
N ASP A 43 5.93 -5.87 6.62
CA ASP A 43 7.19 -5.24 7.08
C ASP A 43 7.03 -4.22 8.22
N GLY A 44 5.86 -3.60 8.37
CA GLY A 44 5.56 -2.70 9.47
C GLY A 44 5.09 -3.41 10.75
N ALA A 45 4.82 -4.71 10.69
CA ALA A 45 4.39 -5.53 11.84
C ALA A 45 5.58 -6.15 12.59
N PRO A 46 5.41 -6.54 13.85
CA PRO A 46 6.41 -7.33 14.57
C PRO A 46 6.59 -8.71 13.94
N VAL A 47 7.82 -9.14 13.77
CA VAL A 47 8.15 -10.50 13.30
C VAL A 47 7.93 -11.52 14.40
N GLY A 48 7.25 -12.63 14.07
CA GLY A 48 6.83 -13.66 15.00
C GLY A 48 5.53 -13.27 15.73
N GLY A 49 4.53 -14.14 15.69
CA GLY A 49 3.20 -13.86 16.23
C GLY A 49 2.23 -13.28 15.17
N GLU A 50 2.40 -13.69 13.90
CA GLU A 50 1.62 -13.22 12.76
C GLU A 50 0.12 -13.51 12.95
N ILE A 51 -0.23 -14.67 13.53
CA ILE A 51 -1.64 -15.02 13.80
C ILE A 51 -2.25 -14.11 14.86
N GLU A 52 -1.54 -13.85 15.96
CA GLU A 52 -1.98 -12.92 17.00
C GLU A 52 -2.14 -11.51 16.44
N HIS A 53 -1.23 -11.11 15.56
CA HIS A 53 -1.31 -9.82 14.90
C HIS A 53 -2.51 -9.74 13.94
N ALA A 54 -2.79 -10.79 13.17
CA ALA A 54 -3.98 -10.88 12.32
C ALA A 54 -5.27 -10.76 13.15
N HIS A 55 -5.32 -11.38 14.33
CA HIS A 55 -6.44 -11.21 15.26
C HIS A 55 -6.57 -9.79 15.77
N LEU A 56 -5.48 -9.10 16.09
CA LEU A 56 -5.48 -7.68 16.49
C LEU A 56 -6.01 -6.80 15.35
N VAL A 57 -5.53 -6.99 14.13
CA VAL A 57 -5.97 -6.24 12.94
C VAL A 57 -7.47 -6.45 12.69
N LYS A 58 -7.94 -7.69 12.79
CA LYS A 58 -9.38 -8.01 12.70
C LYS A 58 -10.20 -7.28 13.77
N GLU A 59 -9.74 -7.31 15.02
CA GLU A 59 -10.44 -6.64 16.14
C GLU A 59 -10.49 -5.12 15.90
N MET A 60 -9.37 -4.51 15.55
CA MET A 60 -9.29 -3.07 15.27
C MET A 60 -10.21 -2.69 14.11
N THR A 61 -10.23 -3.48 13.04
CA THR A 61 -11.11 -3.25 11.88
C THR A 61 -12.58 -3.35 12.28
N SER A 62 -12.93 -4.35 13.10
CA SER A 62 -14.32 -4.58 13.56
C SER A 62 -14.82 -3.45 14.47
N SER A 63 -13.94 -2.94 15.34
CA SER A 63 -14.27 -1.92 16.35
C SER A 63 -14.13 -0.49 15.85
N ALA A 64 -13.55 -0.25 14.68
CA ALA A 64 -13.39 1.07 14.12
C ALA A 64 -14.74 1.75 13.84
N ALA A 65 -14.77 3.06 13.85
CA ALA A 65 -15.96 3.85 13.53
C ALA A 65 -16.50 3.50 12.13
N PRO A 66 -17.83 3.49 11.92
CA PRO A 66 -18.43 3.11 10.63
C PRO A 66 -17.95 3.96 9.44
N GLU A 67 -17.63 5.22 9.68
CA GLU A 67 -17.12 6.17 8.69
C GLU A 67 -15.63 6.05 8.41
N ALA A 68 -14.88 5.30 9.23
CA ALA A 68 -13.45 5.11 9.06
C ALA A 68 -13.14 4.48 7.68
N ARG A 69 -12.11 4.98 7.03
CA ARG A 69 -11.60 4.46 5.78
C ARG A 69 -10.40 3.58 6.07
N LEU A 70 -10.63 2.28 6.07
CA LEU A 70 -9.68 1.26 6.47
C LEU A 70 -9.26 0.39 5.30
N ALA A 71 -8.02 -0.04 5.32
CA ALA A 71 -7.48 -1.10 4.49
C ALA A 71 -6.55 -2.00 5.31
N VAL A 72 -6.11 -3.09 4.71
CA VAL A 72 -5.14 -4.01 5.32
C VAL A 72 -4.06 -4.32 4.29
N ARG A 73 -2.79 -4.26 4.69
CA ARG A 73 -1.69 -4.87 3.95
C ARG A 73 -1.47 -6.27 4.51
N VAL A 74 -1.71 -7.27 3.69
CA VAL A 74 -1.48 -8.68 4.02
C VAL A 74 -0.04 -9.08 3.70
N HIS A 75 0.37 -10.27 4.10
CA HIS A 75 1.64 -10.84 3.66
C HIS A 75 1.69 -11.07 2.14
N PRO A 76 2.88 -11.20 1.52
CA PRO A 76 3.02 -11.59 0.12
C PRO A 76 2.33 -12.93 -0.18
N VAL A 77 1.87 -13.14 -1.40
CA VAL A 77 1.12 -14.34 -1.79
C VAL A 77 1.87 -15.67 -1.64
N ASP A 78 3.19 -15.62 -1.62
CA ASP A 78 4.09 -16.75 -1.40
C ASP A 78 4.52 -16.91 0.07
N HIS A 79 4.12 -15.98 0.96
CA HIS A 79 4.42 -16.07 2.38
C HIS A 79 3.49 -17.07 3.08
N PRO A 80 4.00 -17.89 4.03
CA PRO A 80 3.18 -18.88 4.74
C PRO A 80 1.92 -18.29 5.41
N SER A 81 2.02 -17.08 5.97
CA SER A 81 0.91 -16.41 6.67
C SER A 81 -0.10 -15.72 5.76
N PHE A 82 0.09 -15.73 4.43
CA PHE A 82 -0.85 -15.06 3.51
C PHE A 82 -2.29 -15.58 3.63
N PHE A 83 -2.45 -16.90 3.66
CA PHE A 83 -3.78 -17.52 3.76
C PHE A 83 -4.39 -17.32 5.15
N ASP A 84 -3.56 -17.25 6.21
CA ASP A 84 -4.05 -16.91 7.55
C ASP A 84 -4.61 -15.49 7.60
N ASP A 85 -3.92 -14.51 7.00
CA ASP A 85 -4.43 -13.14 6.86
C ASP A 85 -5.76 -13.10 6.10
N VAL A 86 -5.85 -13.85 4.99
CA VAL A 86 -7.08 -13.92 4.19
C VAL A 86 -8.23 -14.49 5.03
N ASP A 87 -8.04 -15.59 5.71
CA ASP A 87 -9.09 -16.25 6.47
C ASP A 87 -9.48 -15.48 7.74
N LEU A 88 -8.48 -15.00 8.50
CA LEU A 88 -8.71 -14.37 9.80
C LEU A 88 -9.21 -12.93 9.67
N ILE A 89 -8.74 -12.20 8.65
CA ILE A 89 -9.08 -10.79 8.47
C ILE A 89 -10.11 -10.66 7.34
N LEU A 90 -9.71 -10.96 6.10
CA LEU A 90 -10.53 -10.65 4.93
C LEU A 90 -11.82 -11.48 4.92
N GLY A 91 -11.76 -12.76 5.29
CA GLY A 91 -12.95 -13.62 5.43
C GLY A 91 -13.93 -13.18 6.52
N ARG A 92 -13.56 -12.24 7.38
CA ARG A 92 -14.39 -11.81 8.53
C ARG A 92 -14.83 -10.35 8.45
N VAL A 93 -13.95 -9.45 7.97
CA VAL A 93 -14.19 -8.00 8.05
C VAL A 93 -14.03 -7.26 6.72
N HIS A 94 -13.94 -7.97 5.58
CA HIS A 94 -13.76 -7.36 4.25
C HIS A 94 -14.79 -6.26 3.94
N SER A 95 -16.02 -6.39 4.41
CA SER A 95 -17.08 -5.39 4.20
C SER A 95 -16.79 -4.03 4.89
N ARG A 96 -15.83 -4.00 5.81
CA ARG A 96 -15.36 -2.81 6.50
C ARG A 96 -14.19 -2.14 5.80
N LEU A 97 -13.57 -2.84 4.84
CA LEU A 97 -12.35 -2.40 4.16
C LEU A 97 -12.67 -1.66 2.86
N ARG A 98 -11.83 -0.72 2.50
CA ARG A 98 -11.87 0.01 1.23
C ARG A 98 -11.07 -0.67 0.15
N HIS A 99 -9.95 -1.27 0.52
CA HIS A 99 -9.08 -2.07 -0.34
C HIS A 99 -8.25 -3.05 0.49
N VAL A 100 -7.58 -3.95 -0.17
CA VAL A 100 -6.48 -4.74 0.40
C VAL A 100 -5.21 -4.43 -0.37
N MET A 101 -4.11 -4.26 0.35
CA MET A 101 -2.80 -4.02 -0.23
C MET A 101 -2.03 -5.33 -0.31
N ILE A 102 -1.56 -5.67 -1.50
CA ILE A 102 -0.75 -6.86 -1.77
C ILE A 102 0.69 -6.42 -2.02
N PRO A 103 1.62 -6.74 -1.12
CA PRO A 103 3.04 -6.42 -1.28
C PRO A 103 3.75 -7.42 -2.17
N LYS A 104 4.94 -7.07 -2.63
CA LYS A 104 5.92 -7.94 -3.31
C LYS A 104 5.34 -8.71 -4.50
N VAL A 105 4.42 -8.08 -5.24
CA VAL A 105 3.84 -8.65 -6.46
C VAL A 105 4.87 -8.56 -7.59
N GLU A 106 5.19 -9.71 -8.18
CA GLU A 106 6.16 -9.82 -9.26
C GLU A 106 5.51 -10.00 -10.65
N SER A 107 4.23 -10.42 -10.68
CA SER A 107 3.53 -10.74 -11.92
C SER A 107 2.01 -10.71 -11.79
N VAL A 108 1.31 -10.80 -12.93
CA VAL A 108 -0.16 -10.98 -12.96
C VAL A 108 -0.58 -12.25 -12.24
N ALA A 109 0.23 -13.32 -12.26
CA ALA A 109 -0.09 -14.57 -11.57
C ALA A 109 -0.23 -14.40 -10.06
N ASP A 110 0.55 -13.49 -9.46
CA ASP A 110 0.43 -13.16 -8.03
C ASP A 110 -0.89 -12.42 -7.74
N VAL A 111 -1.25 -11.48 -8.62
CA VAL A 111 -2.53 -10.76 -8.53
C VAL A 111 -3.71 -11.73 -8.67
N GLU A 112 -3.62 -12.69 -9.60
CA GLU A 112 -4.64 -13.73 -9.76
C GLU A 112 -4.73 -14.65 -8.54
N THR A 113 -3.58 -14.99 -7.93
CA THR A 113 -3.54 -15.80 -6.70
C THR A 113 -4.21 -15.06 -5.55
N ALA A 114 -3.86 -13.78 -5.34
CA ALA A 114 -4.53 -12.94 -4.35
C ALA A 114 -6.04 -12.84 -4.63
N THR A 115 -6.42 -12.57 -5.87
CA THR A 115 -7.84 -12.44 -6.26
C THR A 115 -8.62 -13.72 -5.96
N ARG A 116 -8.12 -14.90 -6.32
CA ARG A 116 -8.77 -16.18 -6.02
C ARG A 116 -8.94 -16.40 -4.52
N ALA A 117 -7.91 -16.10 -3.72
CA ALA A 117 -7.98 -16.25 -2.27
C ALA A 117 -9.05 -15.31 -1.67
N LEU A 118 -9.10 -14.06 -2.10
CA LEU A 118 -10.12 -13.10 -1.67
C LEU A 118 -11.53 -13.54 -2.06
N ASP A 119 -11.71 -14.05 -3.27
CA ASP A 119 -13.00 -14.53 -3.76
C ASP A 119 -13.49 -15.73 -2.94
N GLN A 120 -12.61 -16.66 -2.61
CA GLN A 120 -12.91 -17.80 -1.73
C GLN A 120 -13.29 -17.35 -0.31
N ALA A 121 -12.68 -16.27 0.19
CA ALA A 121 -13.01 -15.66 1.48
C ALA A 121 -14.28 -14.77 1.44
N GLY A 122 -14.94 -14.64 0.29
CA GLY A 122 -16.17 -13.86 0.13
C GLY A 122 -15.94 -12.37 -0.17
N ALA A 123 -14.70 -11.93 -0.34
CA ALA A 123 -14.33 -10.54 -0.61
C ALA A 123 -14.34 -10.19 -2.12
N LEU A 124 -15.41 -10.60 -2.82
CA LEU A 124 -15.53 -10.59 -4.29
C LEU A 124 -15.28 -9.23 -4.97
N ASN A 125 -15.58 -8.13 -4.30
CA ASN A 125 -15.52 -6.78 -4.89
C ASN A 125 -14.48 -5.89 -4.20
N LEU A 126 -13.66 -6.44 -3.31
CA LEU A 126 -12.64 -5.64 -2.61
C LEU A 126 -11.51 -5.30 -3.58
N PRO A 127 -11.23 -3.99 -3.83
CA PRO A 127 -10.17 -3.59 -4.74
C PRO A 127 -8.78 -3.97 -4.21
N LEU A 128 -7.85 -4.20 -5.15
CA LEU A 128 -6.44 -4.43 -4.85
C LEU A 128 -5.63 -3.15 -5.04
N HIS A 129 -4.86 -2.78 -4.03
CA HIS A 129 -3.71 -1.89 -4.15
C HIS A 129 -2.45 -2.76 -4.18
N VAL A 130 -1.66 -2.63 -5.22
CA VAL A 130 -0.50 -3.51 -5.45
C VAL A 130 0.78 -2.72 -5.25
N LEU A 131 1.71 -3.25 -4.45
CA LEU A 131 3.04 -2.68 -4.31
C LEU A 131 3.97 -3.23 -5.40
N ILE A 132 4.61 -2.32 -6.12
CA ILE A 132 5.63 -2.58 -7.13
C ILE A 132 6.99 -2.27 -6.50
N GLU A 133 7.77 -3.29 -6.20
CA GLU A 133 8.92 -3.21 -5.29
C GLU A 133 10.20 -3.81 -5.85
N SER A 134 10.17 -4.30 -7.09
CA SER A 134 11.32 -4.91 -7.74
C SER A 134 11.49 -4.43 -9.18
N PRO A 135 12.69 -4.54 -9.76
CA PRO A 135 12.91 -4.27 -11.18
C PRO A 135 12.05 -5.12 -12.12
N ALA A 136 11.76 -6.37 -11.73
CA ALA A 136 10.94 -7.28 -12.52
C ALA A 136 9.46 -6.87 -12.48
N ALA A 137 8.95 -6.48 -11.30
CA ALA A 137 7.60 -5.94 -11.16
C ALA A 137 7.41 -4.63 -11.92
N VAL A 138 8.39 -3.71 -11.88
CA VAL A 138 8.37 -2.47 -12.69
C VAL A 138 8.25 -2.80 -14.17
N HIS A 139 9.00 -3.78 -14.67
CA HIS A 139 8.93 -4.22 -16.07
C HIS A 139 7.53 -4.75 -16.45
N ARG A 140 6.81 -5.35 -15.51
CA ARG A 140 5.47 -5.93 -15.71
C ARG A 140 4.33 -5.02 -15.24
N ALA A 141 4.62 -3.77 -14.88
CA ALA A 141 3.63 -2.87 -14.29
C ALA A 141 2.40 -2.67 -15.17
N PHE A 142 2.54 -2.64 -16.51
CA PHE A 142 1.43 -2.51 -17.44
C PHE A 142 0.50 -3.73 -17.42
N GLU A 143 1.06 -4.94 -17.36
CA GLU A 143 0.29 -6.18 -17.29
C GLU A 143 -0.44 -6.28 -15.94
N ILE A 144 0.24 -5.93 -14.85
CA ILE A 144 -0.32 -5.90 -13.50
C ILE A 144 -1.45 -4.88 -13.42
N ALA A 145 -1.24 -3.65 -13.92
CA ALA A 145 -2.25 -2.59 -13.93
C ALA A 145 -3.50 -2.94 -14.77
N ALA A 146 -3.34 -3.76 -15.82
CA ALA A 146 -4.46 -4.18 -16.66
C ALA A 146 -5.44 -5.12 -15.95
N HIS A 147 -5.06 -5.74 -14.83
CA HIS A 147 -5.94 -6.66 -14.11
C HIS A 147 -7.16 -5.91 -13.53
N PRO A 148 -8.40 -6.42 -13.72
CA PRO A 148 -9.64 -5.70 -13.39
C PRO A 148 -9.79 -5.37 -11.90
N ARG A 149 -9.28 -6.23 -10.99
CA ARG A 149 -9.35 -6.01 -9.55
C ARG A 149 -8.34 -4.98 -9.04
N VAL A 150 -7.30 -4.69 -9.79
CA VAL A 150 -6.30 -3.65 -9.43
C VAL A 150 -6.93 -2.28 -9.55
N GLN A 151 -6.87 -1.50 -8.49
CA GLN A 151 -7.30 -0.11 -8.43
C GLN A 151 -6.12 0.87 -8.43
N SER A 152 -5.04 0.51 -7.76
CA SER A 152 -3.86 1.35 -7.59
C SER A 152 -2.58 0.52 -7.65
N LEU A 153 -1.52 1.11 -8.21
CA LEU A 153 -0.15 0.63 -8.05
C LEU A 153 0.62 1.63 -7.19
N SER A 154 1.27 1.13 -6.15
CA SER A 154 2.12 1.91 -5.26
C SER A 154 3.58 1.54 -5.44
N PHE A 155 4.48 2.53 -5.38
CA PHE A 155 5.92 2.28 -5.51
C PHE A 155 6.55 1.98 -4.15
N GLY A 156 7.00 0.75 -3.94
CA GLY A 156 7.75 0.32 -2.75
C GLY A 156 9.24 0.63 -2.88
N LEU A 157 9.63 1.87 -2.58
CA LEU A 157 10.98 2.40 -2.81
C LEU A 157 12.07 1.64 -2.07
N MET A 158 11.82 1.21 -0.82
CA MET A 158 12.86 0.62 0.04
C MET A 158 13.30 -0.73 -0.52
N ASP A 159 12.35 -1.61 -0.82
CA ASP A 159 12.62 -2.92 -1.39
C ASP A 159 13.14 -2.82 -2.81
N PHE A 160 12.63 -1.86 -3.61
CA PHE A 160 13.16 -1.59 -4.93
C PHE A 160 14.65 -1.23 -4.89
N VAL A 161 15.07 -0.37 -3.96
CA VAL A 161 16.50 -0.01 -3.78
C VAL A 161 17.30 -1.21 -3.32
N SER A 162 16.78 -1.99 -2.37
CA SER A 162 17.39 -3.23 -1.87
C SER A 162 17.63 -4.25 -3.01
N ALA A 163 16.63 -4.43 -3.88
CA ALA A 163 16.68 -5.37 -5.00
C ALA A 163 17.75 -4.99 -6.06
N HIS A 164 18.26 -3.76 -6.05
CA HIS A 164 19.33 -3.32 -6.94
C HIS A 164 20.75 -3.61 -6.44
N GLY A 165 20.91 -4.29 -5.30
CA GLY A 165 22.21 -4.79 -4.84
C GLY A 165 23.28 -3.71 -4.65
N GLY A 166 22.89 -2.50 -4.24
CA GLY A 166 23.81 -1.37 -4.03
C GLY A 166 24.03 -0.46 -5.24
N ALA A 167 23.40 -0.72 -6.38
CA ALA A 167 23.47 0.17 -7.54
C ALA A 167 22.76 1.51 -7.32
N ILE A 168 21.82 1.58 -6.39
CA ILE A 168 21.14 2.80 -5.97
C ILE A 168 21.69 3.20 -4.59
N PRO A 169 22.39 4.34 -4.45
CA PRO A 169 22.88 4.78 -3.15
C PRO A 169 21.74 5.26 -2.24
N ALA A 170 22.00 5.34 -0.94
CA ALA A 170 21.01 5.82 0.05
C ALA A 170 20.42 7.20 -0.32
N SER A 171 21.21 8.09 -0.93
CA SER A 171 20.72 9.38 -1.43
C SER A 171 19.65 9.27 -2.52
N GLY A 172 19.54 8.13 -3.20
CA GLY A 172 18.47 7.85 -4.16
C GLY A 172 17.08 7.71 -3.51
N MET A 173 17.02 7.44 -2.21
CA MET A 173 15.78 7.34 -1.43
C MET A 173 15.29 8.67 -0.86
N GLY A 174 16.17 9.68 -0.74
CA GLY A 174 15.77 11.00 -0.26
C GLY A 174 14.93 11.78 -1.28
N VAL A 175 14.28 12.84 -0.81
CA VAL A 175 13.35 13.66 -1.64
C VAL A 175 13.97 14.09 -2.96
N GLN A 176 15.24 14.48 -3.00
CA GLN A 176 15.89 14.84 -4.25
C GLN A 176 16.11 13.61 -5.13
N GLY A 177 16.65 12.53 -4.57
CA GLY A 177 16.95 11.29 -5.30
C GLY A 177 15.72 10.63 -5.94
N GLN A 178 14.60 10.67 -5.25
CA GLN A 178 13.33 10.15 -5.77
C GLN A 178 12.86 10.79 -7.08
N PHE A 179 13.34 12.00 -7.37
CA PHE A 179 12.99 12.75 -8.59
C PHE A 179 14.17 12.97 -9.54
N THR A 180 15.36 12.45 -9.22
CA THR A 180 16.56 12.68 -10.05
C THR A 180 17.40 11.42 -10.28
N HIS A 181 17.34 10.40 -9.40
CA HIS A 181 18.10 9.17 -9.62
C HIS A 181 17.49 8.37 -10.78
N PRO A 182 18.25 8.05 -11.83
CA PRO A 182 17.68 7.51 -13.09
C PRO A 182 16.83 6.25 -12.90
N LEU A 183 17.28 5.29 -12.09
CA LEU A 183 16.54 4.04 -11.86
C LEU A 183 15.26 4.28 -11.06
N VAL A 184 15.30 5.13 -10.04
CA VAL A 184 14.12 5.45 -9.21
C VAL A 184 13.10 6.23 -10.03
N LEU A 185 13.55 7.26 -10.75
CA LEU A 185 12.66 8.07 -11.61
C LEU A 185 12.02 7.22 -12.70
N ARG A 186 12.81 6.33 -13.37
CA ARG A 186 12.26 5.41 -14.36
C ARG A 186 11.15 4.55 -13.77
N ALA A 187 11.38 3.93 -12.59
CA ALA A 187 10.38 3.07 -11.95
C ALA A 187 9.08 3.83 -11.68
N LYS A 188 9.16 5.03 -11.13
CA LYS A 188 7.99 5.87 -10.86
C LYS A 188 7.22 6.22 -12.13
N LEU A 189 7.91 6.66 -13.18
CA LEU A 189 7.29 7.02 -14.46
C LEU A 189 6.67 5.80 -15.16
N GLU A 190 7.29 4.64 -15.08
CA GLU A 190 6.75 3.40 -15.61
C GLU A 190 5.45 3.00 -14.89
N ILE A 191 5.44 3.04 -13.55
CA ILE A 191 4.26 2.76 -12.73
C ILE A 191 3.12 3.76 -13.02
N ALA A 192 3.43 5.06 -13.06
CA ALA A 192 2.45 6.08 -13.37
C ALA A 192 1.86 5.89 -14.78
N SER A 193 2.72 5.63 -15.79
CA SER A 193 2.29 5.38 -17.18
C SER A 193 1.40 4.12 -17.26
N ALA A 194 1.76 3.05 -16.57
CA ALA A 194 0.97 1.82 -16.50
C ALA A 194 -0.42 2.07 -15.90
N CYS A 195 -0.49 2.84 -14.82
CA CYS A 195 -1.74 3.23 -14.18
C CYS A 195 -2.60 4.07 -15.14
N HIS A 196 -2.04 5.13 -15.72
CA HIS A 196 -2.78 6.02 -16.62
C HIS A 196 -3.31 5.29 -17.85
N ALA A 197 -2.51 4.40 -18.45
CA ALA A 197 -2.92 3.60 -19.62
C ALA A 197 -4.12 2.67 -19.31
N ASN A 198 -4.29 2.25 -18.07
CA ASN A 198 -5.32 1.31 -17.64
C ASN A 198 -6.42 1.96 -16.77
N GLY A 199 -6.43 3.29 -16.63
CA GLY A 199 -7.41 4.01 -15.80
C GLY A 199 -7.30 3.69 -14.32
N LYS A 200 -6.08 3.38 -13.84
CA LYS A 200 -5.76 3.10 -12.44
C LYS A 200 -5.12 4.33 -11.78
N VAL A 201 -4.94 4.28 -10.46
CA VAL A 201 -4.35 5.37 -9.69
C VAL A 201 -2.91 5.05 -9.32
N PRO A 202 -1.91 5.84 -9.76
CA PRO A 202 -0.55 5.69 -9.25
C PRO A 202 -0.45 6.25 -7.83
N SER A 203 0.32 5.59 -6.97
CA SER A 203 0.63 6.06 -5.63
C SER A 203 2.15 6.22 -5.48
N HIS A 204 2.55 7.42 -5.07
CA HIS A 204 3.94 7.76 -4.85
C HIS A 204 4.49 7.07 -3.59
N CYS A 205 5.82 6.90 -3.54
CA CYS A 205 6.52 6.30 -2.41
C CYS A 205 6.59 7.22 -1.19
N VAL A 206 7.06 6.67 -0.08
CA VAL A 206 7.25 7.39 1.18
C VAL A 206 8.30 8.49 1.07
N VAL A 207 8.15 9.56 1.85
CA VAL A 207 9.18 10.59 2.05
C VAL A 207 10.00 10.22 3.28
N THR A 208 11.31 10.06 3.11
CA THR A 208 12.21 9.63 4.17
C THR A 208 12.59 10.76 5.13
N GLU A 209 12.51 12.01 4.69
CA GLU A 209 12.79 13.23 5.48
C GLU A 209 11.55 13.71 6.25
N PHE A 210 10.96 12.83 7.06
CA PHE A 210 9.70 13.08 7.75
C PHE A 210 9.72 14.24 8.77
N SER A 211 10.89 14.68 9.22
CA SER A 211 11.04 15.84 10.10
C SER A 211 11.16 17.18 9.35
N ASP A 212 11.33 17.16 8.03
CA ASP A 212 11.39 18.34 7.18
C ASP A 212 10.08 18.56 6.43
N LEU A 213 9.21 19.40 6.99
CA LEU A 213 7.91 19.72 6.39
C LEU A 213 8.02 20.36 5.01
N ASN A 214 9.12 21.08 4.72
CA ASN A 214 9.32 21.64 3.39
C ASN A 214 9.68 20.54 2.37
N ALA A 215 10.51 19.58 2.76
CA ALA A 215 10.81 18.40 1.93
C ALA A 215 9.53 17.63 1.59
N ILE A 216 8.66 17.40 2.57
CA ILE A 216 7.36 16.74 2.36
C ILE A 216 6.49 17.51 1.36
N LYS A 217 6.37 18.85 1.51
CA LYS A 217 5.61 19.70 0.57
C LYS A 217 6.16 19.66 -0.84
N VAL A 218 7.49 19.70 -0.96
CA VAL A 218 8.18 19.62 -2.27
C VAL A 218 7.91 18.27 -2.93
N ALA A 219 8.04 17.17 -2.16
CA ALA A 219 7.78 15.84 -2.67
C ALA A 219 6.31 15.68 -3.13
N ALA A 220 5.35 16.08 -2.30
CA ALA A 220 3.92 16.02 -2.63
C ALA A 220 3.59 16.85 -3.89
N THR A 221 4.16 18.07 -4.00
CA THR A 221 3.95 18.92 -5.18
C THR A 221 4.53 18.30 -6.46
N LYS A 222 5.67 17.62 -6.37
CA LYS A 222 6.27 16.93 -7.53
C LYS A 222 5.46 15.67 -7.89
N ALA A 223 5.13 14.85 -6.89
CA ALA A 223 4.37 13.63 -7.07
C ALA A 223 2.99 13.88 -7.70
N SER A 224 2.32 14.98 -7.36
CA SER A 224 1.02 15.35 -7.95
C SER A 224 1.07 15.68 -9.45
N ARG A 225 2.26 15.68 -10.06
CA ARG A 225 2.49 15.96 -11.49
C ARG A 225 2.97 14.75 -12.28
N GLU A 226 3.11 13.63 -11.61
CA GLU A 226 3.45 12.32 -12.16
C GLU A 226 2.20 11.42 -12.23
#